data_ccf81a5d9244b0c10aea4d3ca2e2b429
#
_entry.id   ccf81a5d9244b0c10aea4d3ca2e2b429
#
_cell.length_a   1.000
_cell.length_b   1.000
_cell.length_c   1.000
_cell.angle_alpha   90.00
_cell.angle_beta   90.00
_cell.angle_gamma   90.00
#
_symmetry.space_group_name_H-M   'P 1'
#
loop_
_entity.id
_entity.type
_entity.pdbx_description
1 polymer ?
#
loop_
_entity_poly.entity_id
_entity_poly.type
_entity_poly.pdbx_seq_one_letter_code
_entity_poly.pdbx_strand_id
1 'polypeptide(L)'
;KYLNSPVMDGEGEVLGMIQRKANASATTSYAVSVAYGNTLFTNGMSSADNDLNAIHIRKALPADEADIRTFLFMTASRSDSTTYNQYLNDYAEQFPKSSEPYTQRADFYMAHGNYAAAEEDMNAAMDVAEKKDEVYYAFSKLLYELNLKPGYTVYKDWDMNKSLSLAGEAYKQNPLPLYTLQEGN
;
A
#
# COMPACT_ATOMS: atom_id res chain seq x y z
N LYS A 1 6.88 34.83 -3.38
CA LYS A 1 5.54 35.17 -3.88
C LYS A 1 5.11 34.36 -5.10
N TYR A 2 6.05 33.81 -5.89
CA TYR A 2 5.79 33.09 -7.13
C TYR A 2 6.29 31.63 -7.09
N LEU A 3 6.34 31.02 -5.91
CA LEU A 3 6.78 29.64 -5.75
C LEU A 3 5.83 28.70 -6.49
N ASN A 4 6.39 27.70 -7.18
CA ASN A 4 5.68 26.75 -8.02
C ASN A 4 4.93 27.37 -9.23
N SER A 5 5.23 28.62 -9.57
CA SER A 5 4.70 29.21 -10.81
C SER A 5 5.49 28.74 -12.02
N PRO A 6 4.84 28.51 -13.16
CA PRO A 6 5.56 28.19 -14.39
C PRO A 6 6.34 29.41 -14.90
N VAL A 7 7.51 29.15 -15.48
CA VAL A 7 8.25 30.08 -16.31
C VAL A 7 7.92 29.74 -17.75
N MET A 8 7.40 30.69 -18.49
CA MET A 8 6.95 30.55 -19.89
C MET A 8 7.78 31.42 -20.78
N ASP A 9 7.94 31.02 -22.04
CA ASP A 9 8.51 31.87 -23.08
C ASP A 9 7.47 32.81 -23.68
N GLY A 10 7.88 33.58 -24.72
CA GLY A 10 7.01 34.52 -25.43
C GLY A 10 5.92 33.83 -26.26
N GLU A 11 6.00 32.54 -26.50
CA GLU A 11 5.08 31.71 -27.28
C GLU A 11 4.10 30.95 -26.39
N GLY A 12 4.29 31.03 -25.06
CA GLY A 12 3.44 30.40 -24.05
C GLY A 12 3.86 28.95 -23.67
N GLU A 13 5.02 28.52 -24.09
CA GLU A 13 5.58 27.22 -23.71
C GLU A 13 6.18 27.25 -22.30
N VAL A 14 5.97 26.22 -21.51
CA VAL A 14 6.51 26.10 -20.15
C VAL A 14 7.96 25.66 -20.20
N LEU A 15 8.86 26.55 -19.83
CA LEU A 15 10.31 26.30 -19.75
C LEU A 15 10.74 25.65 -18.43
N GLY A 16 10.00 25.89 -17.35
CA GLY A 16 10.34 25.38 -16.04
C GLY A 16 9.38 25.83 -14.94
N MET A 17 9.65 25.41 -13.70
CA MET A 17 8.88 25.76 -12.51
C MET A 17 9.77 26.45 -11.49
N ILE A 18 9.32 27.59 -10.95
CA ILE A 18 10.08 28.37 -9.95
C ILE A 18 10.19 27.57 -8.64
N GLN A 19 11.41 27.38 -8.19
CA GLN A 19 11.73 26.66 -6.96
C GLN A 19 12.00 27.62 -5.79
N ARG A 20 11.89 27.05 -4.56
CA ARG A 20 12.22 27.75 -3.32
C ARG A 20 13.71 28.09 -3.30
N LYS A 21 14.04 29.28 -2.88
CA LYS A 21 15.44 29.67 -2.64
C LYS A 21 16.01 28.85 -1.49
N ALA A 22 17.19 28.32 -1.68
CA ALA A 22 17.93 27.65 -0.62
C ALA A 22 18.35 28.61 0.52
N ASN A 23 18.46 29.92 0.19
CA ASN A 23 18.89 30.97 1.12
C ASN A 23 17.96 32.18 1.00
N ALA A 24 17.40 32.66 2.11
CA ALA A 24 16.45 33.75 2.15
C ALA A 24 17.04 35.09 1.65
N SER A 25 18.36 35.27 1.69
CA SER A 25 19.10 36.45 1.25
C SER A 25 19.47 36.44 -0.24
N ALA A 26 19.21 35.36 -0.97
CA ALA A 26 19.57 35.30 -2.39
C ALA A 26 18.64 36.19 -3.24
N THR A 27 19.21 37.02 -4.06
CA THR A 27 18.50 37.87 -5.03
C THR A 27 18.07 37.12 -6.28
N THR A 28 18.68 35.93 -6.51
CA THR A 28 18.43 35.09 -7.67
C THR A 28 17.30 34.10 -7.42
N SER A 29 16.40 33.91 -8.38
CA SER A 29 15.40 32.85 -8.40
C SER A 29 15.85 31.73 -9.35
N TYR A 30 15.55 30.49 -9.01
CA TYR A 30 15.86 29.32 -9.83
C TYR A 30 14.57 28.71 -10.32
N ALA A 31 14.61 28.13 -11.52
CA ALA A 31 13.52 27.30 -12.02
C ALA A 31 14.09 25.92 -12.42
N VAL A 32 13.36 24.86 -12.11
CA VAL A 32 13.66 23.53 -12.61
C VAL A 32 13.12 23.44 -14.03
N SER A 33 13.98 23.07 -14.97
CA SER A 33 13.63 22.94 -16.38
C SER A 33 12.62 21.81 -16.63
N VAL A 34 11.66 22.03 -17.52
CA VAL A 34 10.76 20.97 -18.03
C VAL A 34 11.56 19.84 -18.69
N ALA A 35 12.69 20.12 -19.32
CA ALA A 35 13.56 19.11 -19.89
C ALA A 35 14.08 18.11 -18.81
N TYR A 36 14.34 18.58 -17.60
CA TYR A 36 14.68 17.69 -16.49
C TYR A 36 13.51 16.78 -16.10
N GLY A 37 12.29 17.30 -16.04
CA GLY A 37 11.09 16.49 -15.82
C GLY A 37 10.91 15.41 -16.89
N ASN A 38 11.12 15.75 -18.17
CA ASN A 38 11.07 14.78 -19.26
C ASN A 38 12.13 13.68 -19.12
N THR A 39 13.34 14.03 -18.64
CA THR A 39 14.39 13.05 -18.38
C THR A 39 13.98 12.04 -17.31
N LEU A 40 13.31 12.50 -16.25
CA LEU A 40 12.76 11.64 -15.21
C LEU A 40 11.70 10.69 -15.76
N PHE A 41 10.81 11.16 -16.64
CA PHE A 41 9.80 10.31 -17.29
C PHE A 41 10.38 9.28 -18.24
N THR A 42 11.36 9.66 -19.07
CA THR A 42 11.96 8.76 -20.08
C THR A 42 12.86 7.70 -19.49
N ASN A 43 13.53 7.96 -18.38
CA ASN A 43 14.45 7.01 -17.74
C ASN A 43 13.77 6.02 -16.78
N GLY A 44 12.44 6.07 -16.66
CA GLY A 44 11.67 5.15 -15.79
C GLY A 44 12.05 5.34 -14.31
N MET A 45 11.36 6.25 -13.63
CA MET A 45 11.60 6.48 -12.20
C MET A 45 11.28 5.21 -11.40
N SER A 46 12.27 4.66 -10.74
CA SER A 46 12.08 3.59 -9.76
C SER A 46 11.51 4.16 -8.46
N SER A 47 10.65 3.40 -7.76
CA SER A 47 10.22 3.74 -6.40
C SER A 47 11.39 3.85 -5.40
N ALA A 48 12.57 3.36 -5.80
CA ALA A 48 13.81 3.46 -5.03
C ALA A 48 14.70 4.64 -5.49
N ASP A 49 14.20 5.53 -6.34
CA ASP A 49 14.97 6.69 -6.79
C ASP A 49 15.18 7.65 -5.63
N ASN A 50 16.44 7.91 -5.32
CA ASN A 50 16.83 8.78 -4.20
C ASN A 50 16.33 10.22 -4.39
N ASP A 51 16.23 10.70 -5.62
CA ASP A 51 15.75 12.06 -5.90
C ASP A 51 14.25 12.19 -5.62
N LEU A 52 13.45 11.15 -5.92
CA LEU A 52 12.03 11.11 -5.56
C LEU A 52 11.82 11.05 -4.05
N ASN A 53 12.61 10.23 -3.36
CA ASN A 53 12.56 10.14 -1.91
C ASN A 53 12.95 11.48 -1.25
N ALA A 54 13.93 12.18 -1.80
CA ALA A 54 14.38 13.47 -1.28
C ALA A 54 13.31 14.59 -1.39
N ILE A 55 12.45 14.52 -2.40
CA ILE A 55 11.36 15.49 -2.60
C ILE A 55 10.00 15.01 -2.07
N HIS A 56 9.97 13.83 -1.43
CA HIS A 56 8.77 13.21 -0.84
C HIS A 56 7.60 13.02 -1.83
N ILE A 57 7.91 12.83 -3.12
CA ILE A 57 6.92 12.48 -4.13
C ILE A 57 6.85 10.95 -4.24
N ARG A 58 5.68 10.40 -3.91
CA ARG A 58 5.42 8.98 -4.07
C ARG A 58 5.17 8.65 -5.55
N LYS A 59 5.69 7.51 -6.00
CA LYS A 59 5.33 6.96 -7.30
C LYS A 59 3.85 6.54 -7.27
N ALA A 60 3.10 6.82 -8.32
CA ALA A 60 1.74 6.32 -8.45
C ALA A 60 1.71 4.78 -8.51
N LEU A 61 0.64 4.19 -8.01
CA LEU A 61 0.40 2.75 -8.18
C LEU A 61 0.24 2.40 -9.67
N PRO A 62 0.64 1.19 -10.09
CA PRO A 62 0.30 0.67 -11.41
C PRO A 62 -1.21 0.70 -11.67
N ALA A 63 -1.58 0.77 -12.95
CA ALA A 63 -2.99 0.74 -13.34
C ALA A 63 -3.59 -0.68 -13.28
N ASP A 64 -2.76 -1.70 -13.47
CA ASP A 64 -3.17 -3.11 -13.40
C ASP A 64 -2.99 -3.65 -11.98
N GLU A 65 -4.03 -4.31 -11.47
CA GLU A 65 -4.04 -4.86 -10.10
C GLU A 65 -2.97 -5.94 -9.89
N ALA A 66 -2.67 -6.74 -10.91
CA ALA A 66 -1.62 -7.76 -10.82
C ALA A 66 -0.22 -7.16 -10.61
N ASP A 67 0.03 -5.99 -11.22
CA ASP A 67 1.29 -5.27 -11.08
C ASP A 67 1.40 -4.58 -9.71
N ILE A 68 0.27 -4.19 -9.10
CA ILE A 68 0.28 -3.56 -7.76
C ILE A 68 0.86 -4.51 -6.72
N ARG A 69 0.53 -5.79 -6.74
CA ARG A 69 1.08 -6.78 -5.79
C ARG A 69 2.60 -6.84 -5.85
N THR A 70 3.14 -6.88 -7.06
CA THR A 70 4.60 -6.86 -7.27
C THR A 70 5.20 -5.54 -6.79
N PHE A 71 4.56 -4.43 -7.11
CA PHE A 71 4.98 -3.10 -6.66
C PHE A 71 5.01 -3.00 -5.12
N LEU A 72 3.95 -3.42 -4.43
CA LEU A 72 3.85 -3.39 -2.98
C LEU A 72 4.89 -4.29 -2.32
N PHE A 73 5.10 -5.50 -2.85
CA PHE A 73 6.14 -6.41 -2.37
C PHE A 73 7.54 -5.77 -2.46
N MET A 74 7.87 -5.16 -3.59
CA MET A 74 9.16 -4.48 -3.79
C MET A 74 9.31 -3.22 -2.94
N THR A 75 8.20 -2.58 -2.58
CA THR A 75 8.17 -1.31 -1.85
C THR A 75 8.17 -1.51 -0.34
N ALA A 76 7.60 -2.62 0.16
CA ALA A 76 7.46 -2.92 1.58
C ALA A 76 8.78 -2.84 2.38
N SER A 77 9.90 -3.29 1.78
CA SER A 77 11.23 -3.27 2.43
C SER A 77 11.98 -1.94 2.28
N ARG A 78 11.46 -1.01 1.48
CA ARG A 78 12.13 0.24 1.10
C ARG A 78 11.43 1.50 1.57
N SER A 79 10.15 1.38 1.92
CA SER A 79 9.34 2.49 2.42
C SER A 79 9.23 2.44 3.95
N ASP A 80 9.07 3.60 4.56
CA ASP A 80 8.62 3.66 5.95
C ASP A 80 7.14 3.24 6.06
N SER A 81 6.71 2.89 7.28
CA SER A 81 5.36 2.39 7.55
C SER A 81 4.26 3.37 7.12
N THR A 82 4.51 4.68 7.23
CA THR A 82 3.53 5.70 6.85
C THR A 82 3.32 5.72 5.34
N THR A 83 4.41 5.75 4.58
CA THR A 83 4.40 5.70 3.12
C THR A 83 3.79 4.40 2.61
N TYR A 84 4.12 3.27 3.21
CA TYR A 84 3.55 1.98 2.83
C TYR A 84 2.04 1.92 3.09
N ASN A 85 1.58 2.41 4.25
CA ASN A 85 0.15 2.49 4.55
C ASN A 85 -0.61 3.40 3.56
N GLN A 86 0.02 4.48 3.10
CA GLN A 86 -0.57 5.34 2.07
C GLN A 86 -0.75 4.59 0.74
N TYR A 87 0.22 3.75 0.34
CA TYR A 87 0.05 2.89 -0.84
C TYR A 87 -1.09 1.89 -0.68
N LEU A 88 -1.27 1.32 0.51
CA LEU A 88 -2.40 0.42 0.78
C LEU A 88 -3.75 1.15 0.70
N ASN A 89 -3.81 2.40 1.16
CA ASN A 89 -5.00 3.24 1.03
C ASN A 89 -5.30 3.56 -0.44
N ASP A 90 -4.28 4.01 -1.19
CA ASP A 90 -4.41 4.29 -2.62
C ASP A 90 -4.89 3.03 -3.39
N TYR A 91 -4.41 1.84 -3.00
CA TYR A 91 -4.84 0.58 -3.59
C TYR A 91 -6.33 0.29 -3.31
N ALA A 92 -6.79 0.47 -2.08
CA ALA A 92 -8.20 0.29 -1.74
C ALA A 92 -9.11 1.31 -2.46
N GLU A 93 -8.64 2.55 -2.66
CA GLU A 93 -9.36 3.56 -3.43
C GLU A 93 -9.43 3.22 -4.92
N GLN A 94 -8.35 2.70 -5.49
CA GLN A 94 -8.27 2.37 -6.92
C GLN A 94 -9.10 1.11 -7.26
N PHE A 95 -9.16 0.13 -6.35
CA PHE A 95 -9.85 -1.14 -6.53
C PHE A 95 -10.86 -1.44 -5.40
N PRO A 96 -11.89 -0.61 -5.20
CA PRO A 96 -12.79 -0.74 -4.06
C PRO A 96 -13.68 -2.00 -4.09
N LYS A 97 -13.73 -2.71 -5.21
CA LYS A 97 -14.48 -3.97 -5.38
C LYS A 97 -13.61 -5.22 -5.27
N SER A 98 -12.30 -5.07 -5.16
CA SER A 98 -11.38 -6.17 -4.89
C SER A 98 -11.23 -6.39 -3.39
N SER A 99 -11.18 -7.64 -2.94
CA SER A 99 -10.90 -7.97 -1.54
C SER A 99 -9.42 -7.87 -1.18
N GLU A 100 -8.55 -7.92 -2.18
CA GLU A 100 -7.09 -7.96 -2.00
C GLU A 100 -6.54 -6.73 -1.24
N PRO A 101 -6.87 -5.46 -1.61
CA PRO A 101 -6.34 -4.30 -0.90
C PRO A 101 -6.74 -4.28 0.57
N TYR A 102 -7.93 -4.72 0.91
CA TYR A 102 -8.39 -4.78 2.29
C TYR A 102 -7.67 -5.87 3.08
N THR A 103 -7.46 -7.06 2.51
CA THR A 103 -6.72 -8.13 3.18
C THR A 103 -5.25 -7.74 3.42
N GLN A 104 -4.59 -7.08 2.47
CA GLN A 104 -3.23 -6.61 2.63
C GLN A 104 -3.11 -5.47 3.67
N ARG A 105 -4.09 -4.57 3.71
CA ARG A 105 -4.11 -3.50 4.71
C ARG A 105 -4.43 -4.04 6.10
N ALA A 106 -5.30 -5.04 6.21
CA ALA A 106 -5.54 -5.75 7.47
C ALA A 106 -4.27 -6.41 8.02
N ASP A 107 -3.48 -7.08 7.18
CA ASP A 107 -2.17 -7.64 7.57
C ASP A 107 -1.24 -6.54 8.11
N PHE A 108 -1.13 -5.43 7.39
CA PHE A 108 -0.35 -4.28 7.84
C PHE A 108 -0.81 -3.77 9.21
N TYR A 109 -2.12 -3.61 9.43
CA TYR A 109 -2.66 -3.15 10.71
C TYR A 109 -2.43 -4.17 11.85
N MET A 110 -2.57 -5.46 11.58
CA MET A 110 -2.24 -6.53 12.55
C MET A 110 -0.76 -6.50 12.93
N ALA A 111 0.12 -6.29 11.95
CA ALA A 111 1.56 -6.19 12.19
C ALA A 111 1.92 -5.02 13.13
N HIS A 112 1.14 -3.95 13.09
CA HIS A 112 1.32 -2.73 13.90
C HIS A 112 0.43 -2.68 15.15
N GLY A 113 -0.30 -3.76 15.47
CA GLY A 113 -1.14 -3.84 16.67
C GLY A 113 -2.45 -3.06 16.59
N ASN A 114 -2.83 -2.56 15.41
CA ASN A 114 -4.11 -1.87 15.20
C ASN A 114 -5.21 -2.86 14.79
N TYR A 115 -5.58 -3.73 15.72
CA TYR A 115 -6.51 -4.83 15.46
C TYR A 115 -7.92 -4.36 15.11
N ALA A 116 -8.36 -3.20 15.60
CA ALA A 116 -9.68 -2.65 15.26
C ALA A 116 -9.76 -2.27 13.78
N ALA A 117 -8.75 -1.57 13.25
CA ALA A 117 -8.71 -1.24 11.82
C ALA A 117 -8.54 -2.49 10.94
N ALA A 118 -7.78 -3.49 11.41
CA ALA A 118 -7.66 -4.76 10.71
C ALA A 118 -9.00 -5.51 10.63
N GLU A 119 -9.81 -5.48 11.70
CA GLU A 119 -11.14 -6.07 11.72
C GLU A 119 -12.09 -5.38 10.71
N GLU A 120 -12.06 -4.05 10.67
CA GLU A 120 -12.84 -3.28 9.69
C GLU A 120 -12.48 -3.66 8.25
N ASP A 121 -11.19 -3.77 7.95
CA ASP A 121 -10.73 -4.18 6.64
C ASP A 121 -11.07 -5.63 6.29
N MET A 122 -10.96 -6.56 7.23
CA MET A 122 -11.38 -7.94 6.98
C MET A 122 -12.89 -8.04 6.71
N ASN A 123 -13.71 -7.26 7.40
CA ASN A 123 -15.15 -7.18 7.12
C ASN A 123 -15.40 -6.57 5.73
N ALA A 124 -14.72 -5.49 5.38
CA ALA A 124 -14.82 -4.90 4.05
C ALA A 124 -14.40 -5.90 2.95
N ALA A 125 -13.30 -6.65 3.16
CA ALA A 125 -12.88 -7.70 2.25
C ALA A 125 -13.96 -8.76 2.04
N MET A 126 -14.63 -9.18 3.13
CA MET A 126 -15.73 -10.14 3.08
C MET A 126 -16.95 -9.63 2.31
N ASP A 127 -17.26 -8.34 2.46
CA ASP A 127 -18.42 -7.73 1.81
C ASP A 127 -18.24 -7.67 0.29
N VAL A 128 -17.02 -7.39 -0.19
CA VAL A 128 -16.72 -7.23 -1.62
C VAL A 128 -16.23 -8.50 -2.30
N ALA A 129 -15.85 -9.54 -1.55
CA ALA A 129 -15.25 -10.74 -2.11
C ALA A 129 -16.20 -11.51 -3.03
N GLU A 130 -15.78 -11.77 -4.25
CA GLU A 130 -16.39 -12.74 -5.15
C GLU A 130 -16.15 -14.18 -4.67
N LYS A 131 -14.95 -14.43 -4.13
CA LYS A 131 -14.51 -15.71 -3.58
C LYS A 131 -14.30 -15.59 -2.08
N LYS A 132 -15.33 -15.82 -1.32
CA LYS A 132 -15.30 -15.70 0.14
C LYS A 132 -14.39 -16.72 0.82
N ASP A 133 -14.20 -17.87 0.22
CA ASP A 133 -13.27 -18.89 0.69
C ASP A 133 -11.82 -18.38 0.78
N GLU A 134 -11.38 -17.61 -0.23
CA GLU A 134 -10.04 -17.01 -0.24
C GLU A 134 -9.87 -15.99 0.92
N VAL A 135 -10.89 -15.17 1.19
CA VAL A 135 -10.85 -14.19 2.28
C VAL A 135 -10.91 -14.87 3.66
N TYR A 136 -11.77 -15.89 3.84
CA TYR A 136 -11.79 -16.68 5.06
C TYR A 136 -10.43 -17.28 5.36
N TYR A 137 -9.79 -17.87 4.34
CA TYR A 137 -8.47 -18.47 4.50
C TYR A 137 -7.38 -17.43 4.76
N ALA A 138 -7.40 -16.29 4.07
CA ALA A 138 -6.48 -15.19 4.34
C ALA A 138 -6.58 -14.74 5.80
N PHE A 139 -7.79 -14.52 6.30
CA PHE A 139 -8.00 -14.13 7.69
C PHE A 139 -7.56 -15.22 8.67
N SER A 140 -7.87 -16.48 8.38
CA SER A 140 -7.39 -17.62 9.17
C SER A 140 -5.87 -17.62 9.30
N LYS A 141 -5.13 -17.46 8.19
CA LYS A 141 -3.66 -17.37 8.21
C LYS A 141 -3.14 -16.21 9.04
N LEU A 142 -3.70 -15.02 8.86
CA LEU A 142 -3.29 -13.85 9.63
C LEU A 142 -3.49 -14.05 11.12
N LEU A 143 -4.61 -14.64 11.55
CA LEU A 143 -4.83 -14.97 12.95
C LEU A 143 -3.88 -16.05 13.47
N TYR A 144 -3.60 -17.07 12.67
CA TYR A 144 -2.61 -18.08 13.02
C TYR A 144 -1.24 -17.46 13.28
N GLU A 145 -0.73 -16.67 12.34
CA GLU A 145 0.55 -15.99 12.46
C GLU A 145 0.59 -15.01 13.65
N LEU A 146 -0.51 -14.29 13.88
CA LEU A 146 -0.65 -13.38 15.01
C LEU A 146 -0.54 -14.12 16.35
N ASN A 147 -1.20 -15.28 16.48
CA ASN A 147 -1.16 -16.09 17.71
C ASN A 147 0.20 -16.74 17.97
N LEU A 148 1.05 -16.87 16.96
CA LEU A 148 2.43 -17.33 17.13
C LEU A 148 3.39 -16.21 17.54
N LYS A 149 2.99 -14.95 17.48
CA LYS A 149 3.86 -13.82 17.85
C LYS A 149 4.08 -13.79 19.37
N PRO A 150 5.34 -13.73 19.84
CA PRO A 150 5.62 -13.56 21.27
C PRO A 150 4.99 -12.26 21.81
N GLY A 151 4.28 -12.38 22.92
CA GLY A 151 3.66 -11.23 23.60
C GLY A 151 2.32 -10.78 23.01
N TYR A 152 1.78 -11.49 22.03
CA TYR A 152 0.42 -11.23 21.57
C TYR A 152 -0.59 -11.49 22.70
N THR A 153 -1.44 -10.50 22.94
CA THR A 153 -2.61 -10.64 23.83
C THR A 153 -3.85 -10.75 22.96
N VAL A 154 -4.62 -11.81 23.15
CA VAL A 154 -5.79 -12.12 22.33
C VAL A 154 -6.75 -10.93 22.26
N TYR A 155 -6.97 -10.42 21.08
CA TYR A 155 -7.94 -9.38 20.80
C TYR A 155 -9.31 -10.01 20.53
N LYS A 156 -10.31 -9.68 21.37
CA LYS A 156 -11.66 -10.28 21.29
C LYS A 156 -11.61 -11.82 21.26
N ASP A 157 -12.07 -12.42 20.16
CA ASP A 157 -12.07 -13.84 19.87
C ASP A 157 -10.97 -14.26 18.87
N TRP A 158 -9.95 -13.45 18.66
CA TRP A 158 -8.89 -13.70 17.68
C TRP A 158 -7.82 -14.66 18.21
N ASP A 159 -8.27 -15.80 18.70
CA ASP A 159 -7.44 -16.89 19.18
C ASP A 159 -7.20 -17.95 18.08
N MET A 160 -6.49 -19.01 18.45
CA MET A 160 -6.19 -20.12 17.54
C MET A 160 -7.47 -20.85 17.10
N ASN A 161 -8.51 -20.94 17.96
CA ASN A 161 -9.77 -21.58 17.63
C ASN A 161 -10.51 -20.77 16.54
N LYS A 162 -10.46 -19.44 16.61
CA LYS A 162 -11.02 -18.58 15.57
C LYS A 162 -10.32 -18.80 14.24
N SER A 163 -8.98 -18.89 14.25
CA SER A 163 -8.20 -19.21 13.05
C SER A 163 -8.65 -20.51 12.41
N LEU A 164 -8.76 -21.58 13.19
CA LEU A 164 -9.26 -22.89 12.71
C LEU A 164 -10.69 -22.83 12.19
N SER A 165 -11.57 -22.12 12.91
CA SER A 165 -12.96 -21.94 12.47
C SER A 165 -13.05 -21.27 11.10
N LEU A 166 -12.24 -20.23 10.86
CA LEU A 166 -12.18 -19.55 9.57
C LEU A 166 -11.65 -20.45 8.44
N ALA A 167 -10.63 -21.26 8.71
CA ALA A 167 -10.18 -22.27 7.75
C ALA A 167 -11.29 -23.29 7.40
N GLY A 168 -12.05 -23.72 8.41
CA GLY A 168 -13.21 -24.58 8.22
C GLY A 168 -14.33 -23.91 7.39
N GLU A 169 -14.58 -22.61 7.58
CA GLU A 169 -15.52 -21.87 6.74
C GLU A 169 -15.02 -21.75 5.28
N ALA A 170 -13.72 -21.52 5.07
CA ALA A 170 -13.14 -21.55 3.73
C ALA A 170 -13.35 -22.90 3.05
N TYR A 171 -13.08 -24.00 3.76
CA TYR A 171 -13.26 -25.37 3.25
C TYR A 171 -14.73 -25.70 2.91
N LYS A 172 -15.68 -25.22 3.71
CA LYS A 172 -17.12 -25.41 3.42
C LYS A 172 -17.55 -24.72 2.14
N GLN A 173 -16.97 -23.53 1.85
CA GLN A 173 -17.26 -22.77 0.63
C GLN A 173 -16.64 -23.45 -0.60
N ASN A 174 -15.40 -23.89 -0.46
CA ASN A 174 -14.63 -24.51 -1.54
C ASN A 174 -13.67 -25.55 -0.93
N PRO A 175 -13.90 -26.87 -1.10
CA PRO A 175 -13.16 -27.90 -0.41
C PRO A 175 -11.75 -28.13 -0.99
N LEU A 176 -10.88 -27.14 -0.85
CA LEU A 176 -9.48 -27.25 -1.25
C LEU A 176 -8.63 -27.83 -0.12
N PRO A 177 -7.73 -28.81 -0.43
CA PRO A 177 -6.81 -29.39 0.56
C PRO A 177 -5.95 -28.35 1.30
N LEU A 178 -5.68 -27.21 0.66
CA LEU A 178 -4.93 -26.12 1.25
C LEU A 178 -5.56 -25.59 2.55
N TYR A 179 -6.89 -25.58 2.63
CA TYR A 179 -7.60 -25.02 3.78
C TYR A 179 -7.56 -25.93 5.01
N THR A 180 -7.27 -27.22 4.82
CA THR A 180 -7.13 -28.19 5.92
C THR A 180 -5.71 -28.27 6.48
N LEU A 181 -4.72 -27.61 5.86
CA LEU A 181 -3.33 -27.62 6.36
C LEU A 181 -3.21 -27.03 7.77
N GLN A 182 -4.07 -26.08 8.14
CA GLN A 182 -4.06 -25.50 9.47
C GLN A 182 -4.68 -26.42 10.55
N GLU A 183 -5.48 -27.40 10.17
CA GLU A 183 -6.01 -28.41 11.10
C GLU A 183 -4.95 -29.45 11.49
N GLY A 184 -3.90 -29.60 10.68
CA GLY A 184 -2.81 -30.55 10.87
C GLY A 184 -1.54 -30.00 11.53
N ASN A 185 -1.50 -28.70 11.80
CA ASN A 185 -0.44 -28.02 12.52
C ASN A 185 -0.91 -27.64 13.94
#